data_31c1c4e2be8800fd812ef6fd600e87e2
#
_entry.id   31c1c4e2be8800fd812ef6fd600e87e2
#
_cell.length_a   1.000
_cell.length_b   1.000
_cell.length_c   1.000
_cell.angle_alpha   90.00
_cell.angle_beta   90.00
_cell.angle_gamma   90.00
#
_symmetry.space_group_name_H-M   'P 1'
#
loop_
_entity.id
_entity.type
_entity.pdbx_description
1 polymer ?
#
loop_
_entity_poly.entity_id
_entity_poly.type
_entity_poly.pdbx_seq_one_letter_code
_entity_poly.pdbx_strand_id
1 'polypeptide(L)'
;MIAHLRGTVAAPVTVTKEAAVVVVDVHGVGYRVLMPTSSTARLPTRGEDVELHTSLQVRADSMTIYGFASSDARDLFELLLNAPGVGPKIALAALATHSAGGLRTALVDGDVDALVLVP
;
A
#
# COMPACT_ATOMS: atom_id res chain seq x y z
N MET A 1 -6.01 -4.35 -11.64
CA MET A 1 -7.02 -3.72 -12.50
C MET A 1 -7.21 -2.24 -12.16
N ILE A 2 -7.47 -1.86 -10.91
CA ILE A 2 -7.40 -0.44 -10.52
C ILE A 2 -5.94 -0.16 -10.16
N ALA A 3 -5.24 0.50 -11.08
CA ALA A 3 -3.79 0.69 -10.98
C ALA A 3 -3.40 2.10 -10.51
N HIS A 4 -4.34 3.03 -10.52
CA HIS A 4 -4.06 4.43 -10.23
C HIS A 4 -5.36 5.13 -9.84
N LEU A 5 -5.28 6.00 -8.82
CA LEU A 5 -6.38 6.88 -8.43
C LEU A 5 -5.88 8.31 -8.30
N ARG A 6 -6.64 9.25 -8.80
CA ARG A 6 -6.40 10.67 -8.62
C ARG A 6 -7.71 11.36 -8.27
N GLY A 7 -7.72 12.08 -7.18
CA GLY A 7 -8.92 12.78 -6.71
C GLY A 7 -8.61 13.62 -5.50
N THR A 8 -9.55 13.74 -4.58
CA THR A 8 -9.38 14.50 -3.35
C THR A 8 -9.57 13.60 -2.13
N VAL A 9 -8.91 13.94 -1.04
CA VAL A 9 -9.09 13.22 0.23
C VAL A 9 -10.47 13.54 0.80
N ALA A 10 -11.32 12.53 0.93
CA ALA A 10 -12.72 12.70 1.31
C ALA A 10 -12.95 12.76 2.82
N ALA A 11 -12.03 12.21 3.60
CA ALA A 11 -12.17 12.12 5.06
C ALA A 11 -10.80 12.17 5.71
N PRO A 12 -10.71 12.50 7.02
CA PRO A 12 -9.42 12.45 7.71
C PRO A 12 -8.77 11.07 7.60
N VAL A 13 -7.46 11.05 7.39
CA VAL A 13 -6.69 9.80 7.31
C VAL A 13 -6.75 9.09 8.66
N THR A 14 -7.03 7.80 8.64
CA THR A 14 -7.09 6.96 9.83
C THR A 14 -5.89 6.02 9.83
N VAL A 15 -5.27 5.85 11.00
CA VAL A 15 -4.10 4.95 11.12
C VAL A 15 -4.46 3.82 12.07
N THR A 16 -4.28 2.59 11.59
CA THR A 16 -4.39 1.37 12.40
C THR A 16 -3.00 0.79 12.60
N LYS A 17 -2.88 -0.31 13.34
CA LYS A 17 -1.61 -1.01 13.49
C LYS A 17 -1.07 -1.53 12.16
N GLU A 18 -1.95 -1.79 11.20
CA GLU A 18 -1.63 -2.50 9.97
C GLU A 18 -1.50 -1.58 8.77
N ALA A 19 -2.23 -0.48 8.75
CA ALA A 19 -2.31 0.39 7.58
C ALA A 19 -2.70 1.81 7.93
N ALA A 20 -2.31 2.73 7.07
CA ALA A 20 -2.93 4.05 6.99
C ALA A 20 -4.09 3.93 6.00
N VAL A 21 -5.26 4.41 6.37
CA VAL A 21 -6.46 4.31 5.54
C VAL A 21 -6.85 5.69 5.05
N VAL A 22 -6.93 5.84 3.75
CA VAL A 22 -7.37 7.08 3.11
C VAL A 22 -8.55 6.79 2.20
N VAL A 23 -9.53 7.70 2.18
CA VAL A 23 -10.65 7.62 1.23
C VAL A 23 -10.42 8.69 0.17
N VAL A 24 -10.33 8.26 -1.08
CA VAL A 24 -10.12 9.14 -2.23
C VAL A 24 -11.43 9.30 -2.97
N ASP A 25 -11.89 10.55 -3.08
CA ASP A 25 -13.09 10.88 -3.86
C ASP A 25 -12.67 11.13 -5.31
N VAL A 26 -13.19 10.30 -6.21
CA VAL A 26 -12.99 10.44 -7.64
C VAL A 26 -14.36 10.66 -8.27
N HIS A 27 -14.68 11.89 -8.58
CA HIS A 27 -15.95 12.27 -9.20
C HIS A 27 -17.19 11.74 -8.44
N GLY A 28 -17.14 11.83 -7.12
CA GLY A 28 -18.26 11.42 -6.27
C GLY A 28 -18.22 9.98 -5.79
N VAL A 29 -17.25 9.20 -6.23
CA VAL A 29 -17.05 7.81 -5.74
C VAL A 29 -15.91 7.79 -4.76
N GLY A 30 -16.17 7.32 -3.54
CA GLY A 30 -15.14 7.19 -2.50
C GLY A 30 -14.47 5.83 -2.53
N TYR A 31 -13.18 5.80 -2.80
CA TYR A 31 -12.37 4.59 -2.76
C TYR A 31 -11.59 4.54 -1.46
N ARG A 32 -11.79 3.49 -0.67
CA ARG A 32 -10.99 3.26 0.54
C ARG A 32 -9.70 2.57 0.15
N VAL A 33 -8.57 3.21 0.48
CA VAL A 33 -7.25 2.73 0.10
C VAL A 33 -6.43 2.49 1.36
N LEU A 34 -5.81 1.32 1.44
CA LEU A 34 -4.91 0.95 2.53
C LEU A 34 -3.47 1.17 2.07
N MET A 35 -2.70 1.89 2.89
CA MET A 35 -1.32 2.26 2.58
C MET A 35 -0.39 1.83 3.71
N PRO A 36 0.93 1.72 3.45
CA PRO A 36 1.89 1.49 4.53
C PRO A 36 1.76 2.58 5.60
N THR A 37 1.91 2.21 6.86
CA THR A 37 1.78 3.17 7.97
C THR A 37 2.78 4.32 7.89
N SER A 38 3.93 4.09 7.29
CA SER A 38 4.95 5.12 7.05
C SER A 38 4.49 6.22 6.09
N SER A 39 3.41 6.00 5.34
CA SER A 39 2.89 6.99 4.39
C SER A 39 2.15 8.13 5.07
N THR A 40 1.77 7.99 6.34
CA THR A 40 0.90 8.95 7.05
C THR A 40 1.43 10.38 7.00
N ALA A 41 2.73 10.56 7.17
CA ALA A 41 3.34 11.90 7.19
C ALA A 41 3.32 12.59 5.82
N ARG A 42 3.09 11.85 4.74
CA ARG A 42 3.13 12.36 3.37
C ARG A 42 1.74 12.50 2.74
N LEU A 43 0.71 11.99 3.42
CA LEU A 43 -0.64 12.06 2.87
C LEU A 43 -1.21 13.46 3.03
N PRO A 44 -1.89 13.97 1.98
CA PRO A 44 -2.61 15.23 2.07
C PRO A 44 -3.73 15.17 3.11
N THR A 45 -4.18 16.33 3.53
CA THR A 45 -5.31 16.43 4.44
C THR A 45 -6.62 16.45 3.67
N ARG A 46 -7.73 16.29 4.40
CA ARG A 46 -9.07 16.31 3.83
C ARG A 46 -9.28 17.53 2.92
N GLY A 47 -9.82 17.27 1.73
CA GLY A 47 -10.11 18.29 0.73
C GLY A 47 -8.96 18.58 -0.23
N GLU A 48 -7.76 18.11 0.05
CA GLU A 48 -6.60 18.30 -0.83
C GLU A 48 -6.52 17.22 -1.90
N ASP A 49 -5.86 17.56 -3.00
CA ASP A 49 -5.63 16.60 -4.09
C ASP A 49 -4.67 15.50 -3.67
N VAL A 50 -4.95 14.30 -4.17
CA VAL A 50 -4.09 13.13 -3.93
C VAL A 50 -4.00 12.29 -5.19
N GLU A 51 -2.82 11.72 -5.41
CA GLU A 51 -2.57 10.77 -6.49
C GLU A 51 -1.88 9.55 -5.89
N LEU A 52 -2.44 8.38 -6.15
CA LEU A 52 -1.91 7.12 -5.62
C LEU A 52 -1.77 6.09 -6.74
N HIS A 53 -0.71 5.31 -6.64
CA HIS A 53 -0.52 4.12 -7.46
C HIS A 53 -1.09 2.93 -6.68
N THR A 54 -2.02 2.21 -7.28
CA THR A 54 -2.84 1.26 -6.54
C THR A 54 -2.70 -0.17 -7.05
N SER A 55 -3.02 -1.11 -6.16
CA SER A 55 -3.10 -2.53 -6.45
C SER A 55 -4.42 -3.06 -5.89
N LEU A 56 -5.27 -3.57 -6.76
CA LEU A 56 -6.54 -4.18 -6.36
C LEU A 56 -6.31 -5.66 -6.10
N GLN A 57 -6.58 -6.08 -4.87
CA GLN A 57 -6.50 -7.49 -4.48
C GLN A 57 -7.90 -8.03 -4.28
N VAL A 58 -8.26 -9.03 -5.08
CA VAL A 58 -9.58 -9.67 -5.06
C VAL A 58 -9.45 -11.05 -4.46
N ARG A 59 -10.27 -11.33 -3.46
CA ARG A 59 -10.38 -12.65 -2.81
C ARG A 59 -11.82 -13.10 -2.86
N ALA A 60 -12.09 -14.34 -2.42
CA ALA A 60 -13.44 -14.91 -2.48
C ALA A 60 -14.49 -14.06 -1.73
N ASP A 61 -14.08 -13.40 -0.65
CA ASP A 61 -14.97 -12.65 0.24
C ASP A 61 -14.62 -11.17 0.38
N SER A 62 -13.66 -10.66 -0.40
CA SER A 62 -13.25 -9.27 -0.25
C SER A 62 -12.60 -8.71 -1.51
N MET A 63 -12.70 -7.39 -1.64
CA MET A 63 -11.94 -6.60 -2.62
C MET A 63 -11.28 -5.46 -1.86
N THR A 64 -9.96 -5.37 -1.94
CA THR A 64 -9.21 -4.36 -1.19
C THR A 64 -8.26 -3.61 -2.13
N ILE A 65 -8.24 -2.28 -2.02
CA ILE A 65 -7.33 -1.44 -2.77
C ILE A 65 -6.17 -1.06 -1.86
N TYR A 66 -4.97 -1.37 -2.28
CA TYR A 66 -3.74 -0.95 -1.62
C TYR A 66 -3.11 0.18 -2.43
N GLY A 67 -2.59 1.20 -1.77
CA GLY A 67 -2.07 2.38 -2.44
C GLY A 67 -0.68 2.76 -1.97
N PHE A 68 0.04 3.43 -2.87
CA PHE A 68 1.43 3.80 -2.67
C PHE A 68 1.71 5.13 -3.35
N ALA A 69 2.68 5.87 -2.81
CA ALA A 69 3.05 7.17 -3.36
C ALA A 69 3.77 7.08 -4.71
N SER A 70 4.34 5.92 -5.03
CA SER A 70 5.06 5.70 -6.29
C SER A 70 4.64 4.38 -6.93
N SER A 71 4.78 4.31 -8.25
CA SER A 71 4.57 3.06 -8.98
C SER A 71 5.60 2.01 -8.58
N ASP A 72 6.78 2.44 -8.22
CA ASP A 72 7.87 1.57 -7.78
C ASP A 72 7.50 0.81 -6.50
N ALA A 73 6.96 1.52 -5.52
CA ALA A 73 6.50 0.89 -4.28
C ALA A 73 5.34 -0.06 -4.53
N ARG A 74 4.39 0.31 -5.40
CA ARG A 74 3.30 -0.57 -5.79
C ARG A 74 3.81 -1.85 -6.43
N ASP A 75 4.75 -1.75 -7.36
CA ASP A 75 5.30 -2.90 -8.04
C ASP A 75 6.04 -3.83 -7.08
N LEU A 76 6.75 -3.26 -6.09
CA LEU A 76 7.37 -4.04 -5.02
C LEU A 76 6.35 -4.77 -4.17
N PHE A 77 5.25 -4.11 -3.83
CA PHE A 77 4.16 -4.74 -3.09
C PHE A 77 3.65 -5.97 -3.84
N GLU A 78 3.36 -5.82 -5.12
CA GLU A 78 2.86 -6.93 -5.95
C GLU A 78 3.90 -8.06 -6.08
N LEU A 79 5.17 -7.69 -6.17
CA LEU A 79 6.26 -8.66 -6.24
C LEU A 79 6.38 -9.45 -4.92
N LEU A 80 6.24 -8.78 -3.78
CA LEU A 80 6.26 -9.44 -2.47
C LEU A 80 5.12 -10.45 -2.33
N LEU A 81 3.95 -10.17 -2.90
CA LEU A 81 2.81 -11.07 -2.83
C LEU A 81 3.06 -12.40 -3.54
N ASN A 82 4.01 -12.46 -4.47
CA ASN A 82 4.38 -13.69 -5.14
C ASN A 82 5.27 -14.59 -4.30
N ALA A 83 5.84 -14.09 -3.20
CA ALA A 83 6.67 -14.88 -2.32
C ALA A 83 5.82 -15.81 -1.44
N PRO A 84 6.24 -17.07 -1.22
CA PRO A 84 5.51 -17.99 -0.37
C PRO A 84 5.32 -17.43 1.05
N GLY A 85 4.12 -17.51 1.57
CA GLY A 85 3.79 -17.06 2.92
C GLY A 85 3.64 -15.55 3.10
N VAL A 86 3.74 -14.76 2.02
CA VAL A 86 3.60 -13.31 2.09
C VAL A 86 2.23 -12.89 1.59
N GLY A 87 1.37 -12.48 2.50
CA GLY A 87 0.09 -11.87 2.16
C GLY A 87 0.17 -10.34 2.16
N PRO A 88 -0.94 -9.66 1.82
CA PRO A 88 -0.95 -8.19 1.75
C PRO A 88 -0.54 -7.50 3.05
N LYS A 89 -0.93 -8.03 4.19
CA LYS A 89 -0.62 -7.48 5.50
C LYS A 89 0.90 -7.46 5.75
N ILE A 90 1.56 -8.58 5.47
CA ILE A 90 3.01 -8.70 5.63
C ILE A 90 3.74 -7.82 4.61
N ALA A 91 3.26 -7.78 3.38
CA ALA A 91 3.84 -6.93 2.34
C ALA A 91 3.76 -5.44 2.71
N LEU A 92 2.62 -4.98 3.24
CA LEU A 92 2.49 -3.59 3.72
C LEU A 92 3.46 -3.30 4.86
N ALA A 93 3.58 -4.21 5.82
CA ALA A 93 4.50 -4.05 6.95
C ALA A 93 5.94 -3.94 6.46
N ALA A 94 6.33 -4.75 5.50
CA ALA A 94 7.67 -4.70 4.91
C ALA A 94 7.94 -3.34 4.25
N LEU A 95 6.97 -2.81 3.51
CA LEU A 95 7.11 -1.51 2.86
C LEU A 95 7.09 -0.35 3.85
N ALA A 96 6.52 -0.55 5.03
CA ALA A 96 6.50 0.47 6.08
C ALA A 96 7.86 0.61 6.79
N THR A 97 8.67 -0.46 6.82
CA THR A 97 9.90 -0.52 7.63
C THR A 97 11.18 -0.61 6.82
N HIS A 98 11.12 -1.08 5.57
CA HIS A 98 12.30 -1.24 4.72
C HIS A 98 12.29 -0.23 3.58
N SER A 99 13.47 0.19 3.14
CA SER A 99 13.60 0.99 1.93
C SER A 99 13.30 0.13 0.69
N ALA A 100 12.93 0.78 -0.40
CA ALA A 100 12.71 0.08 -1.66
C ALA A 100 13.97 -0.68 -2.12
N GLY A 101 15.13 -0.06 -1.97
CA GLY A 101 16.40 -0.71 -2.31
C GLY A 101 16.70 -1.93 -1.46
N GLY A 102 16.44 -1.85 -0.16
CA GLY A 102 16.61 -2.98 0.75
C GLY A 102 15.70 -4.15 0.42
N LEU A 103 14.44 -3.85 0.08
CA LEU A 103 13.46 -4.86 -0.31
C LEU A 103 13.86 -5.54 -1.62
N ARG A 104 14.32 -4.78 -2.60
CA ARG A 104 14.78 -5.36 -3.88
C ARG A 104 15.98 -6.28 -3.69
N THR A 105 16.94 -5.86 -2.88
CA THR A 105 18.11 -6.66 -2.58
C THR A 105 17.71 -7.97 -1.91
N ALA A 106 16.81 -7.92 -0.92
CA ALA A 106 16.35 -9.11 -0.23
C ALA A 106 15.62 -10.07 -1.19
N LEU A 107 14.83 -9.55 -2.11
CA LEU A 107 14.13 -10.37 -3.11
C LEU A 107 15.09 -11.03 -4.10
N VAL A 108 16.09 -10.29 -4.57
CA VAL A 108 17.11 -10.81 -5.48
C VAL A 108 17.93 -11.92 -4.80
N ASP A 109 18.28 -11.73 -3.54
CA ASP A 109 19.04 -12.70 -2.76
C ASP A 109 18.20 -13.88 -2.26
N GLY A 110 16.88 -13.81 -2.45
CA GLY A 110 15.97 -14.83 -1.94
C GLY A 110 15.75 -14.77 -0.44
N ASP A 111 16.18 -13.69 0.23
CA ASP A 111 16.10 -13.55 1.67
C ASP A 111 14.73 -13.00 2.10
N VAL A 112 13.68 -13.77 1.77
CA VAL A 112 12.31 -13.40 2.10
C VAL A 112 12.06 -13.50 3.61
N ASP A 113 12.75 -14.41 4.28
CA ASP A 113 12.58 -14.61 5.73
C ASP A 113 12.93 -13.35 6.53
N ALA A 114 13.91 -12.59 6.08
CA ALA A 114 14.25 -11.32 6.73
C ALA A 114 13.12 -10.31 6.66
N LEU A 115 12.27 -10.38 5.62
CA LEU A 115 11.14 -9.47 5.44
C LEU A 115 9.96 -9.85 6.33
N VAL A 116 9.72 -11.15 6.54
CA VAL A 116 8.59 -11.62 7.36
C VAL A 116 8.84 -11.48 8.85
N LEU A 117 10.07 -11.23 9.27
CA LEU A 117 10.41 -10.94 10.66
C LEU A 117 10.12 -9.49 11.06
N VAL A 118 9.63 -8.69 10.15
CA VAL A 118 9.24 -7.31 10.44
C VAL A 118 8.04 -7.31 11.38
N PRO A 119 8.13 -6.62 12.53
CA PRO A 119 7.04 -6.56 13.49
C PRO A 119 5.82 -5.77 12.97
#